data_3744e71593cdf19ce672b97679000976
#
_entry.id   3744e71593cdf19ce672b97679000976
#
_cell.length_a   1.000
_cell.length_b   1.000
_cell.length_c   1.000
_cell.angle_alpha   90.00
_cell.angle_beta   90.00
_cell.angle_gamma   90.00
#
_symmetry.space_group_name_H-M   'P 1'
#
loop_
_entity.id
_entity.type
_entity.pdbx_description
1 polymer ?
#
loop_
_entity_poly.entity_id
_entity_poly.type
_entity_poly.pdbx_seq_one_letter_code
_entity_poly.pdbx_strand_id
1 'polypeptide(L)'
;ARLFAKRAFQLSEEYDTPVFLKLCTRISHSQSLVEVGQREDLPPRPYVQDIAKYVMVPGNARPRHPIVEERTRRLTAYAETTDLNREELGEDTSLGIITSSTCYQYAREVFGEKASILKLGLVNPLPRQKILDFAAKVDRLLVLEELDPSASYENTEFAGLDAYQRQLKRFDIK
;
A
#
# COMPACT_ATOMS: atom_id res chain seq x y z
N ALA A 1 0.85 -8.02 11.04
CA ALA A 1 1.64 -6.95 11.65
C ALA A 1 3.14 -7.26 11.65
N ARG A 2 3.61 -8.39 12.22
CA ARG A 2 5.05 -8.73 12.35
C ARG A 2 5.81 -8.70 11.02
N LEU A 3 5.30 -9.37 9.98
CA LEU A 3 5.93 -9.36 8.65
C LEU A 3 6.09 -7.94 8.11
N PHE A 4 5.03 -7.14 8.21
CA PHE A 4 5.05 -5.76 7.74
C PHE A 4 6.03 -4.90 8.54
N ALA A 5 6.15 -5.10 9.86
CA ALA A 5 7.14 -4.40 10.66
C ALA A 5 8.57 -4.74 10.19
N LYS A 6 8.88 -6.02 9.96
CA LYS A 6 10.19 -6.42 9.43
C LYS A 6 10.47 -5.79 8.06
N ARG A 7 9.50 -5.81 7.14
CA ARG A 7 9.61 -5.16 5.82
C ARG A 7 9.75 -3.65 5.90
N ALA A 8 9.07 -3.00 6.86
CA ALA A 8 9.16 -1.56 7.06
C ALA A 8 10.60 -1.12 7.39
N PHE A 9 11.30 -1.85 8.25
CA PHE A 9 12.73 -1.58 8.52
C PHE A 9 13.59 -1.76 7.28
N GLN A 10 13.41 -2.85 6.53
CA GLN A 10 14.15 -3.09 5.29
C GLN A 10 13.94 -1.96 4.27
N LEU A 11 12.69 -1.56 4.04
CA LEU A 11 12.36 -0.47 3.13
C LEU A 11 12.93 0.88 3.60
N SER A 12 12.84 1.17 4.89
CA SER A 12 13.39 2.39 5.46
C SER A 12 14.89 2.51 5.20
N GLU A 13 15.63 1.40 5.38
CA GLU A 13 17.07 1.35 5.16
C GLU A 13 17.45 1.40 3.67
N GLU A 14 16.72 0.71 2.82
CA GLU A 14 16.99 0.64 1.39
C GLU A 14 16.70 1.95 0.66
N TYR A 15 15.57 2.59 1.01
CA TYR A 15 15.10 3.81 0.35
C TYR A 15 15.47 5.09 1.11
N ASP A 16 16.17 4.99 2.24
CA ASP A 16 16.55 6.15 3.06
C ASP A 16 15.35 7.05 3.38
N THR A 17 14.26 6.44 3.86
CA THR A 17 13.00 7.14 4.15
C THR A 17 12.29 6.54 5.36
N PRO A 18 11.58 7.34 6.17
CA PRO A 18 10.72 6.78 7.20
C PRO A 18 9.58 5.97 6.58
N VAL A 19 9.17 4.90 7.27
CA VAL A 19 8.03 4.06 6.89
C VAL A 19 7.01 4.08 8.01
N PHE A 20 5.76 4.41 7.68
CA PHE A 20 4.65 4.37 8.61
C PHE A 20 3.96 3.00 8.56
N LEU A 21 3.94 2.31 9.68
CA LEU A 21 3.11 1.11 9.85
C LEU A 21 1.81 1.51 10.55
N LYS A 22 0.77 1.75 9.74
CA LYS A 22 -0.55 2.12 10.26
C LYS A 22 -1.29 0.87 10.75
N LEU A 23 -1.55 0.80 12.05
CA LEU A 23 -2.34 -0.24 12.69
C LEU A 23 -3.69 0.33 13.11
N CYS A 24 -4.75 -0.47 12.98
CA CYS A 24 -6.04 -0.13 13.58
C CYS A 24 -6.13 -0.66 15.03
N THR A 25 -7.07 -0.13 15.80
CA THR A 25 -7.29 -0.50 17.20
C THR A 25 -7.48 -2.01 17.37
N ARG A 26 -8.22 -2.67 16.49
CA ARG A 26 -8.44 -4.12 16.54
C ARG A 26 -7.16 -4.92 16.44
N ILE A 27 -6.29 -4.56 15.51
CA ILE A 27 -4.98 -5.23 15.36
C ILE A 27 -4.09 -4.99 16.58
N SER A 28 -4.12 -3.76 17.13
CA SER A 28 -3.31 -3.41 18.30
C SER A 28 -3.75 -4.16 19.58
N HIS A 29 -5.04 -4.49 19.68
CA HIS A 29 -5.60 -5.24 20.83
C HIS A 29 -5.72 -6.75 20.59
N SER A 30 -5.48 -7.21 19.35
CA SER A 30 -5.56 -8.64 19.03
C SER A 30 -4.36 -9.41 19.57
N GLN A 31 -4.59 -10.67 19.90
CA GLN A 31 -3.55 -11.62 20.28
C GLN A 31 -3.54 -12.79 19.29
N SER A 32 -2.36 -13.26 18.93
CA SER A 32 -2.19 -14.41 18.06
C SER A 32 -0.91 -15.17 18.40
N LEU A 33 -0.88 -16.44 18.08
CA LEU A 33 0.36 -17.22 18.13
C LEU A 33 1.30 -16.73 17.04
N VAL A 34 2.55 -16.51 17.41
CA VAL A 34 3.59 -16.04 16.51
C VAL A 34 4.80 -16.97 16.62
N GLU A 35 5.21 -17.53 15.49
CA GLU A 35 6.49 -18.24 15.42
C GLU A 35 7.63 -17.24 15.53
N VAL A 36 8.48 -17.40 16.53
CA VAL A 36 9.65 -16.55 16.73
C VAL A 36 10.78 -17.09 15.85
N GLY A 37 11.17 -16.31 14.83
CA GLY A 37 12.34 -16.63 14.02
C GLY A 37 13.65 -16.32 14.75
N GLN A 38 14.76 -16.68 14.13
CA GLN A 38 16.08 -16.34 14.65
C GLN A 38 16.32 -14.82 14.54
N ARG A 39 17.02 -14.28 15.51
CA ARG A 39 17.48 -12.88 15.46
C ARG A 39 18.56 -12.74 14.39
N GLU A 40 18.40 -11.72 13.57
CA GLU A 40 19.43 -11.30 12.61
C GLU A 40 20.26 -10.19 13.27
N ASP A 41 21.52 -10.49 13.61
CA ASP A 41 22.44 -9.49 14.14
C ASP A 41 23.09 -8.74 12.98
N LEU A 42 22.55 -7.56 12.69
CA LEU A 42 23.14 -6.67 11.71
C LEU A 42 24.17 -5.75 12.39
N PRO A 43 25.33 -5.51 11.76
CA PRO A 43 26.30 -4.59 12.32
C PRO A 43 25.68 -3.17 12.41
N PRO A 44 25.92 -2.44 13.51
CA PRO A 44 25.42 -1.08 13.62
C PRO A 44 26.05 -0.20 12.52
N ARG A 45 25.23 0.59 11.85
CA ARG A 45 25.73 1.56 10.88
C ARG A 45 26.46 2.69 11.61
N PRO A 46 27.62 3.16 11.10
CA PRO A 46 28.28 4.29 11.67
C PRO A 46 27.40 5.54 11.57
N TYR A 47 27.40 6.33 12.62
CA TYR A 47 26.76 7.64 12.56
C TYR A 47 27.56 8.57 11.66
N VAL A 48 26.91 9.08 10.62
CA VAL A 48 27.48 10.10 9.73
C VAL A 48 26.74 11.39 9.91
N GLN A 49 27.46 12.41 10.37
CA GLN A 49 26.89 13.76 10.47
C GLN A 49 26.79 14.37 9.07
N ASP A 50 25.53 14.61 8.63
CA ASP A 50 25.26 15.24 7.33
C ASP A 50 24.24 16.38 7.54
N ILE A 51 24.78 17.60 7.69
CA ILE A 51 23.99 18.81 7.95
C ILE A 51 23.10 19.12 6.73
N ALA A 52 23.60 18.93 5.51
CA ALA A 52 22.86 19.19 4.29
C ALA A 52 21.65 18.26 4.13
N LYS A 53 21.76 17.04 4.69
CA LYS A 53 20.70 16.04 4.67
C LYS A 53 19.67 16.24 5.79
N TYR A 54 20.12 16.56 7.00
CA TYR A 54 19.26 16.48 8.19
C TYR A 54 18.77 17.85 8.70
N VAL A 55 19.39 18.95 8.29
CA VAL A 55 18.97 20.28 8.67
C VAL A 55 18.24 20.96 7.51
N MET A 56 16.91 20.93 7.53
CA MET A 56 16.06 21.37 6.41
C MET A 56 15.78 22.87 6.42
N VAL A 57 16.85 23.68 6.43
CA VAL A 57 16.72 25.09 6.06
C VAL A 57 16.48 25.22 4.54
N PRO A 58 15.89 26.33 4.05
CA PRO A 58 15.54 26.48 2.62
C PRO A 58 16.69 26.19 1.65
N GLY A 59 17.92 26.58 2.03
CA GLY A 59 19.12 26.32 1.21
C GLY A 59 19.44 24.82 1.06
N ASN A 60 19.14 24.00 2.06
CA ASN A 60 19.34 22.55 2.02
C ASN A 60 18.12 21.82 1.44
N ALA A 61 16.91 22.31 1.71
CA ALA A 61 15.67 21.70 1.25
C ALA A 61 15.56 21.70 -0.28
N ARG A 62 15.95 22.79 -0.93
CA ARG A 62 15.88 22.95 -2.38
C ARG A 62 16.67 21.88 -3.14
N PRO A 63 17.96 21.60 -2.87
CA PRO A 63 18.69 20.52 -3.54
C PRO A 63 18.24 19.12 -3.09
N ARG A 64 17.58 18.98 -1.93
CA ARG A 64 17.02 17.70 -1.47
C ARG A 64 15.75 17.30 -2.23
N HIS A 65 14.97 18.26 -2.72
CA HIS A 65 13.69 17.98 -3.37
C HIS A 65 13.81 17.01 -4.58
N PRO A 66 14.73 17.18 -5.53
CA PRO A 66 14.92 16.23 -6.62
C PRO A 66 15.26 14.81 -6.14
N ILE A 67 16.00 14.68 -5.02
CA ILE A 67 16.34 13.37 -4.42
C ILE A 67 15.09 12.70 -3.86
N VAL A 68 14.19 13.48 -3.24
CA VAL A 68 12.91 12.97 -2.72
C VAL A 68 12.01 12.53 -3.87
N GLU A 69 11.92 13.29 -4.94
CA GLU A 69 11.15 12.93 -6.13
C GLU A 69 11.67 11.64 -6.79
N GLU A 70 12.98 11.49 -6.92
CA GLU A 70 13.57 10.27 -7.46
C GLU A 70 13.28 9.06 -6.56
N ARG A 71 13.39 9.23 -5.25
CA ARG A 71 13.03 8.20 -4.28
C ARG A 71 11.55 7.80 -4.41
N THR A 72 10.67 8.77 -4.56
CA THR A 72 9.23 8.52 -4.75
C THR A 72 8.97 7.70 -6.02
N ARG A 73 9.65 8.03 -7.13
CA ARG A 73 9.56 7.22 -8.37
C ARG A 73 10.04 5.79 -8.17
N ARG A 74 11.13 5.58 -7.47
CA ARG A 74 11.65 4.24 -7.14
C ARG A 74 10.68 3.46 -6.24
N LEU A 75 10.09 4.12 -5.25
CA LEU A 75 9.08 3.51 -4.38
C LEU A 75 7.79 3.16 -5.14
N THR A 76 7.39 3.98 -6.11
CA THR A 76 6.26 3.67 -6.99
C THR A 76 6.55 2.40 -7.81
N ALA A 77 7.72 2.30 -8.41
CA ALA A 77 8.13 1.08 -9.13
C ALA A 77 8.17 -0.16 -8.22
N TYR A 78 8.65 -0.01 -6.99
CA TYR A 78 8.61 -1.07 -5.98
C TYR A 78 7.17 -1.47 -5.63
N ALA A 79 6.25 -0.52 -5.47
CA ALA A 79 4.86 -0.79 -5.14
C ALA A 79 4.15 -1.66 -6.20
N GLU A 80 4.53 -1.54 -7.48
CA GLU A 80 3.98 -2.35 -8.56
C GLU A 80 4.36 -3.83 -8.47
N THR A 81 5.55 -4.14 -7.93
CA THR A 81 6.11 -5.50 -7.98
C THR A 81 6.16 -6.21 -6.64
N THR A 82 5.98 -5.48 -5.54
CA THR A 82 6.10 -6.04 -4.19
C THR A 82 5.04 -7.09 -3.89
N ASP A 83 5.44 -8.12 -3.14
CA ASP A 83 4.58 -9.16 -2.57
C ASP A 83 3.66 -8.65 -1.44
N LEU A 84 3.89 -7.42 -0.97
CA LEU A 84 2.98 -6.75 -0.02
C LEU A 84 1.63 -6.41 -0.66
N ASN A 85 1.62 -6.15 -1.97
CA ASN A 85 0.44 -5.91 -2.78
C ASN A 85 0.09 -7.19 -3.55
N ARG A 86 -0.86 -7.96 -3.01
CA ARG A 86 -1.22 -9.29 -3.51
C ARG A 86 -2.49 -9.26 -4.32
N GLU A 87 -2.46 -9.95 -5.44
CA GLU A 87 -3.62 -10.27 -6.24
C GLU A 87 -4.05 -11.72 -5.95
N GLU A 88 -5.30 -11.91 -5.62
CA GLU A 88 -5.94 -13.20 -5.37
C GLU A 88 -7.11 -13.31 -6.35
N LEU A 89 -6.90 -14.00 -7.47
CA LEU A 89 -7.96 -14.22 -8.45
C LEU A 89 -8.84 -15.38 -8.01
N GLY A 90 -10.15 -15.12 -7.96
CA GLY A 90 -11.16 -16.16 -7.80
C GLY A 90 -11.47 -16.87 -9.11
N GLU A 91 -12.22 -17.96 -9.05
CA GLU A 91 -12.75 -18.63 -10.25
C GLU A 91 -13.79 -17.77 -10.98
N ASP A 92 -14.52 -16.95 -10.21
CA ASP A 92 -15.50 -15.98 -10.71
C ASP A 92 -14.89 -14.58 -10.75
N THR A 93 -14.74 -14.03 -11.95
CA THR A 93 -14.22 -12.68 -12.19
C THR A 93 -15.31 -11.61 -12.29
N SER A 94 -16.57 -11.96 -12.03
CA SER A 94 -17.70 -11.02 -12.09
C SER A 94 -17.55 -9.85 -11.09
N LEU A 95 -16.82 -10.07 -9.99
CA LEU A 95 -16.56 -9.06 -8.96
C LEU A 95 -15.09 -9.05 -8.55
N GLY A 96 -14.45 -7.90 -8.70
CA GLY A 96 -13.13 -7.59 -8.12
C GLY A 96 -13.26 -6.64 -6.95
N ILE A 97 -12.46 -6.86 -5.90
CA ILE A 97 -12.42 -6.02 -4.70
C ILE A 97 -11.01 -5.50 -4.50
N ILE A 98 -10.84 -4.19 -4.46
CA ILE A 98 -9.59 -3.56 -4.02
C ILE A 98 -9.75 -3.18 -2.56
N THR A 99 -8.82 -3.61 -1.72
CA THR A 99 -8.94 -3.39 -0.28
C THR A 99 -7.58 -3.40 0.43
N SER A 100 -7.56 -2.88 1.65
CA SER A 100 -6.38 -2.86 2.50
C SER A 100 -6.75 -3.17 3.95
N SER A 101 -5.74 -3.35 4.81
CA SER A 101 -5.89 -3.49 6.27
C SER A 101 -6.94 -4.54 6.68
N THR A 102 -7.79 -4.22 7.66
CA THR A 102 -8.84 -5.11 8.20
C THR A 102 -9.99 -5.36 7.22
N CYS A 103 -10.25 -4.44 6.31
CA CYS A 103 -11.28 -4.60 5.28
C CYS A 103 -11.02 -5.83 4.39
N TYR A 104 -9.75 -6.20 4.20
CA TYR A 104 -9.40 -7.45 3.53
C TYR A 104 -10.00 -8.68 4.25
N GLN A 105 -9.95 -8.73 5.56
CA GLN A 105 -10.52 -9.85 6.34
C GLN A 105 -12.03 -9.93 6.16
N TYR A 106 -12.70 -8.78 6.20
CA TYR A 106 -14.14 -8.70 5.96
C TYR A 106 -14.52 -9.13 4.53
N ALA A 107 -13.75 -8.67 3.55
CA ALA A 107 -13.96 -9.10 2.16
C ALA A 107 -13.81 -10.63 2.01
N ARG A 108 -12.77 -11.21 2.62
CA ARG A 108 -12.55 -12.67 2.60
C ARG A 108 -13.65 -13.45 3.32
N GLU A 109 -14.14 -12.95 4.45
CA GLU A 109 -15.21 -13.60 5.21
C GLU A 109 -16.54 -13.58 4.45
N VAL A 110 -16.89 -12.45 3.84
CA VAL A 110 -18.18 -12.28 3.15
C VAL A 110 -18.20 -12.97 1.79
N PHE A 111 -17.13 -12.80 1.00
CA PHE A 111 -17.12 -13.24 -0.39
C PHE A 111 -16.37 -14.57 -0.60
N GLY A 112 -15.44 -14.93 0.30
CA GLY A 112 -14.65 -16.15 0.17
C GLY A 112 -13.87 -16.16 -1.15
N GLU A 113 -14.10 -17.17 -1.96
CA GLU A 113 -13.51 -17.36 -3.29
C GLU A 113 -14.41 -16.85 -4.43
N LYS A 114 -15.57 -16.30 -4.10
CA LYS A 114 -16.54 -15.77 -5.06
C LYS A 114 -16.19 -14.39 -5.62
N ALA A 115 -15.13 -13.78 -5.13
CA ALA A 115 -14.63 -12.52 -5.64
C ALA A 115 -13.11 -12.56 -5.77
N SER A 116 -12.61 -11.92 -6.81
CA SER A 116 -11.18 -11.64 -6.95
C SER A 116 -10.79 -10.48 -6.04
N ILE A 117 -9.64 -10.54 -5.38
CA ILE A 117 -9.21 -9.50 -4.42
C ILE A 117 -7.82 -8.99 -4.76
N LEU A 118 -7.69 -7.68 -4.91
CA LEU A 118 -6.40 -6.99 -4.85
C LEU A 118 -6.21 -6.42 -3.45
N LYS A 119 -5.36 -7.08 -2.67
CA LYS A 119 -4.98 -6.62 -1.34
C LYS A 119 -3.80 -5.69 -1.40
N LEU A 120 -3.99 -4.43 -1.01
CA LEU A 120 -2.92 -3.45 -0.89
C LEU A 120 -2.32 -3.48 0.52
N GLY A 121 -1.06 -3.88 0.61
CA GLY A 121 -0.28 -3.82 1.85
C GLY A 121 0.58 -2.57 1.92
N LEU A 122 1.04 -2.06 0.76
CA LEU A 122 1.69 -0.77 0.60
C LEU A 122 0.72 0.16 -0.13
N VAL A 123 0.22 1.17 0.57
CA VAL A 123 -0.83 2.07 0.06
C VAL A 123 -0.31 3.45 -0.36
N ASN A 124 0.93 3.76 -0.04
CA ASN A 124 1.59 5.00 -0.45
C ASN A 124 3.09 4.73 -0.75
N PRO A 125 3.54 4.95 -2.00
CA PRO A 125 2.74 5.29 -3.17
C PRO A 125 1.85 4.13 -3.66
N LEU A 126 0.72 4.46 -4.30
CA LEU A 126 -0.20 3.46 -4.86
C LEU A 126 0.40 2.76 -6.10
N PRO A 127 0.21 1.44 -6.25
CA PRO A 127 0.61 0.68 -7.43
C PRO A 127 -0.41 0.88 -8.56
N ARG A 128 -0.28 1.98 -9.28
CA ARG A 128 -1.27 2.39 -10.29
C ARG A 128 -1.47 1.34 -11.37
N GLN A 129 -0.39 0.83 -11.96
CA GLN A 129 -0.49 -0.11 -13.07
C GLN A 129 -1.10 -1.44 -12.59
N LYS A 130 -0.67 -1.93 -11.44
CA LYS A 130 -1.24 -3.14 -10.83
C LYS A 130 -2.75 -3.01 -10.58
N ILE A 131 -3.21 -1.84 -10.13
CA ILE A 131 -4.64 -1.55 -9.95
C ILE A 131 -5.38 -1.59 -11.29
N LEU A 132 -4.83 -0.96 -12.34
CA LEU A 132 -5.42 -0.97 -13.68
C LEU A 132 -5.45 -2.38 -14.28
N ASP A 133 -4.36 -3.13 -14.15
CA ASP A 133 -4.26 -4.51 -14.64
C ASP A 133 -5.25 -5.43 -13.92
N PHE A 134 -5.44 -5.24 -12.62
CA PHE A 134 -6.44 -5.97 -11.86
C PHE A 134 -7.87 -5.60 -12.30
N ALA A 135 -8.15 -4.30 -12.45
CA ALA A 135 -9.45 -3.82 -12.89
C ALA A 135 -9.85 -4.34 -14.27
N ALA A 136 -8.87 -4.55 -15.16
CA ALA A 136 -9.10 -5.11 -16.49
C ALA A 136 -9.46 -6.61 -16.49
N LYS A 137 -9.22 -7.33 -15.38
CA LYS A 137 -9.49 -8.76 -15.22
C LYS A 137 -10.87 -9.08 -14.66
N VAL A 138 -11.63 -8.07 -14.25
CA VAL A 138 -12.91 -8.24 -13.56
C VAL A 138 -14.01 -7.41 -14.23
N ASP A 139 -15.25 -7.88 -14.17
CA ASP A 139 -16.38 -7.20 -14.81
C ASP A 139 -16.85 -5.99 -13.99
N ARG A 140 -16.79 -6.10 -12.67
CA ARG A 140 -17.20 -5.06 -11.72
C ARG A 140 -16.15 -4.87 -10.65
N LEU A 141 -15.93 -3.65 -10.23
CA LEU A 141 -14.93 -3.31 -9.23
C LEU A 141 -15.58 -2.66 -8.01
N LEU A 142 -15.26 -3.19 -6.83
CA LEU A 142 -15.59 -2.61 -5.53
C LEU A 142 -14.29 -2.17 -4.84
N VAL A 143 -14.25 -0.94 -4.35
CA VAL A 143 -13.19 -0.50 -3.43
C VAL A 143 -13.74 -0.49 -2.02
N LEU A 144 -13.11 -1.24 -1.14
CA LEU A 144 -13.51 -1.38 0.25
C LEU A 144 -12.44 -0.83 1.18
N GLU A 145 -12.72 0.32 1.80
CA GLU A 145 -11.82 1.04 2.71
C GLU A 145 -12.53 1.33 4.04
N GLU A 146 -11.75 1.42 5.12
CA GLU A 146 -12.30 1.52 6.49
C GLU A 146 -12.78 2.93 6.84
N LEU A 147 -12.10 3.97 6.32
CA LEU A 147 -12.36 5.37 6.65
C LEU A 147 -12.42 6.21 5.38
N ASP A 148 -11.49 7.16 5.26
CA ASP A 148 -11.38 7.96 4.05
C ASP A 148 -10.94 7.12 2.85
N PRO A 149 -11.55 7.31 1.69
CA PRO A 149 -11.21 6.58 0.49
C PRO A 149 -9.86 7.04 -0.07
N SER A 150 -8.76 6.58 0.52
CA SER A 150 -7.40 6.97 0.11
C SER A 150 -7.10 6.56 -1.34
N ALA A 151 -7.61 5.41 -1.79
CA ALA A 151 -7.46 5.00 -3.18
C ALA A 151 -8.34 5.79 -4.15
N SER A 152 -9.36 6.50 -3.68
CA SER A 152 -10.27 7.27 -4.52
C SER A 152 -9.97 8.78 -4.55
N TYR A 153 -9.27 9.33 -3.54
CA TYR A 153 -9.01 10.77 -3.45
C TYR A 153 -7.68 11.24 -4.07
N GLU A 154 -6.65 10.41 -4.14
CA GLU A 154 -5.36 10.85 -4.68
C GLU A 154 -5.36 11.07 -6.21
N ASN A 155 -6.52 11.04 -6.85
CA ASN A 155 -6.59 10.79 -8.28
C ASN A 155 -7.43 11.77 -9.08
N THR A 156 -7.31 13.04 -8.82
CA THR A 156 -7.74 14.07 -9.78
C THR A 156 -6.95 14.04 -11.09
N GLU A 157 -5.85 13.29 -11.17
CA GLU A 157 -5.03 13.13 -12.38
C GLU A 157 -5.19 11.76 -13.09
N PHE A 158 -6.04 10.86 -12.60
CA PHE A 158 -6.31 9.60 -13.28
C PHE A 158 -7.30 9.78 -14.44
N ALA A 159 -6.80 9.84 -15.65
CA ALA A 159 -7.64 9.76 -16.85
C ALA A 159 -8.44 8.45 -16.96
N GLY A 160 -8.10 7.42 -16.16
CA GLY A 160 -8.88 6.19 -15.99
C GLY A 160 -9.97 6.26 -14.90
N LEU A 161 -9.97 7.33 -14.09
CA LEU A 161 -10.93 7.50 -13.00
C LEU A 161 -12.36 7.69 -13.50
N ASP A 162 -12.55 8.26 -14.69
CA ASP A 162 -13.86 8.38 -15.32
C ASP A 162 -14.53 7.02 -15.58
N ALA A 163 -13.77 6.00 -15.89
CA ALA A 163 -14.27 4.64 -16.00
C ALA A 163 -14.56 4.04 -14.61
N TYR A 164 -13.69 4.29 -13.64
CA TYR A 164 -13.81 3.85 -12.27
C TYR A 164 -14.97 4.55 -11.54
N GLN A 165 -15.09 5.87 -11.59
CA GLN A 165 -16.23 6.61 -11.02
C GLN A 165 -17.55 6.30 -11.72
N ARG A 166 -17.55 6.01 -13.02
CA ARG A 166 -18.74 5.54 -13.73
C ARG A 166 -19.15 4.14 -13.28
N GLN A 167 -18.20 3.29 -12.92
CA GLN A 167 -18.49 1.98 -12.34
C GLN A 167 -18.99 2.11 -10.89
N LEU A 168 -18.40 2.96 -10.05
CA LEU A 168 -18.89 3.23 -8.69
C LEU A 168 -20.30 3.81 -8.67
N LYS A 169 -20.64 4.71 -9.59
CA LYS A 169 -22.00 5.24 -9.75
C LYS A 169 -23.04 4.22 -10.19
N ARG A 170 -22.62 3.07 -10.73
CA ARG A 170 -23.53 1.94 -11.03
C ARG A 170 -23.90 1.13 -9.79
N PHE A 171 -23.14 1.26 -8.72
CA PHE A 171 -23.47 0.69 -7.42
C PHE A 171 -24.17 1.79 -6.61
N ASP A 172 -25.48 1.86 -6.71
CA ASP A 172 -26.34 2.72 -5.89
C ASP A 172 -26.33 2.18 -4.45
N ILE A 173 -25.16 2.24 -3.79
CA ILE A 173 -25.01 1.94 -2.38
C ILE A 173 -25.37 3.25 -1.64
N LYS A 174 -26.64 3.31 -1.22
CA LYS A 174 -27.11 4.27 -0.23
C LYS A 174 -26.58 3.90 1.14
#